data_3f7b7e9cabac87d3ac7fc5236fd415ab
#
_entry.id   3f7b7e9cabac87d3ac7fc5236fd415ab
#
_cell.length_a   1.000
_cell.length_b   1.000
_cell.length_c   1.000
_cell.angle_alpha   90.00
_cell.angle_beta   90.00
_cell.angle_gamma   90.00
#
_symmetry.space_group_name_H-M   'P 1'
#
loop_
_entity.id
_entity.type
_entity.pdbx_description
1 polymer ?
#
loop_
_entity_poly.entity_id
_entity_poly.type
_entity_poly.pdbx_seq_one_letter_code
_entity_poly.pdbx_strand_id
1 'polypeptide(L)'
;DLYAGKQIILTPIERTLTTQLQKAVDVWTALGCRVLKMSPEQHDAAFAAVSHLPHLIAFALMNAISSQPQGKDYLSLAGPGFRDFTRIAAGDPKIWRDIMVSNREELLAQSKVFQRTLQAMELMISSGNGDALEGLIEQASNTRANWTMASKHHK
;
A
#
# COMPACT_ATOMS: atom_id res chain seq x y z
N ASP A 1 11.11 19.01 14.30
CA ASP A 1 10.06 19.02 13.26
C ASP A 1 9.60 17.62 12.82
N LEU A 2 9.37 16.72 13.80
CA LEU A 2 8.99 15.33 13.52
C LEU A 2 7.67 15.24 12.70
N TYR A 3 6.74 16.14 12.95
CA TYR A 3 5.40 16.12 12.37
C TYR A 3 5.19 17.14 11.25
N ALA A 4 6.07 18.10 11.06
CA ALA A 4 5.92 19.15 10.07
C ALA A 4 5.75 18.58 8.66
N GLY A 5 4.67 18.98 7.98
CA GLY A 5 4.30 18.54 6.64
C GLY A 5 3.82 17.09 6.54
N LYS A 6 3.66 16.36 7.66
CA LYS A 6 3.08 15.01 7.65
C LYS A 6 1.57 15.09 7.45
N GLN A 7 1.03 14.07 6.80
CA GLN A 7 -0.42 13.92 6.64
C GLN A 7 -0.99 13.18 7.85
N ILE A 8 -2.03 13.74 8.45
CA ILE A 8 -2.83 13.13 9.52
C ILE A 8 -4.24 12.92 8.97
N ILE A 9 -4.77 11.74 9.19
CA ILE A 9 -6.12 11.37 8.79
C ILE A 9 -6.96 11.23 10.05
N LEU A 10 -8.07 11.94 10.10
CA LEU A 10 -9.08 11.85 11.15
C LEU A 10 -10.32 11.15 10.57
N THR A 11 -10.76 10.11 11.25
CA THR A 11 -11.93 9.30 10.86
C THR A 11 -13.04 9.44 11.91
N PRO A 12 -13.74 10.61 11.97
CA PRO A 12 -14.81 10.80 12.94
C PRO A 12 -15.99 9.86 12.65
N ILE A 13 -16.62 9.37 13.70
CA ILE A 13 -17.85 8.58 13.66
C ILE A 13 -19.03 9.40 14.19
N GLU A 14 -20.26 8.93 14.05
CA GLU A 14 -21.49 9.63 14.46
C GLU A 14 -21.44 10.19 15.89
N ARG A 15 -20.90 9.40 16.83
CA ARG A 15 -20.76 9.81 18.24
C ARG A 15 -19.57 10.73 18.54
N THR A 16 -18.75 11.07 17.53
CA THR A 16 -17.61 11.97 17.71
C THR A 16 -18.11 13.40 17.92
N LEU A 17 -17.84 13.97 19.08
CA LEU A 17 -18.22 15.34 19.37
C LEU A 17 -17.45 16.32 18.47
N THR A 18 -18.17 17.25 17.85
CA THR A 18 -17.59 18.28 16.97
C THR A 18 -16.48 19.07 17.66
N THR A 19 -16.65 19.38 18.96
CA THR A 19 -15.63 20.07 19.76
C THR A 19 -14.35 19.27 19.94
N GLN A 20 -14.43 17.94 20.06
CA GLN A 20 -13.24 17.07 20.16
C GLN A 20 -12.56 16.92 18.80
N LEU A 21 -13.33 16.78 17.75
CA LEU A 21 -12.80 16.75 16.38
C LEU A 21 -12.05 18.05 16.06
N GLN A 22 -12.63 19.21 16.40
CA GLN A 22 -11.99 20.51 16.18
C GLN A 22 -10.68 20.63 16.97
N LYS A 23 -10.67 20.23 18.25
CA LYS A 23 -9.44 20.20 19.05
C LYS A 23 -8.34 19.33 18.41
N ALA A 24 -8.69 18.16 17.88
CA ALA A 24 -7.73 17.31 17.19
C ALA A 24 -7.17 17.99 15.94
N VAL A 25 -8.03 18.63 15.14
CA VAL A 25 -7.60 19.42 13.96
C VAL A 25 -6.63 20.53 14.39
N ASP A 26 -6.98 21.31 15.41
CA ASP A 26 -6.18 22.45 15.86
C ASP A 26 -4.79 21.99 16.35
N VAL A 27 -4.73 20.92 17.14
CA VAL A 27 -3.46 20.36 17.64
C VAL A 27 -2.56 19.90 16.49
N TRP A 28 -3.07 19.11 15.57
CA TRP A 28 -2.26 18.59 14.47
C TRP A 28 -1.85 19.69 13.48
N THR A 29 -2.72 20.68 13.26
CA THR A 29 -2.39 21.86 12.45
C THR A 29 -1.30 22.70 13.11
N ALA A 30 -1.38 22.92 14.43
CA ALA A 30 -0.36 23.64 15.18
C ALA A 30 1.01 22.95 15.15
N LEU A 31 1.03 21.61 15.04
CA LEU A 31 2.25 20.82 14.84
C LEU A 31 2.77 20.85 13.39
N GLY A 32 2.13 21.61 12.50
CA GLY A 32 2.52 21.73 11.10
C GLY A 32 2.07 20.57 10.21
N CYS A 33 1.12 19.76 10.66
CA CYS A 33 0.57 18.66 9.87
C CYS A 33 -0.50 19.14 8.88
N ARG A 34 -0.66 18.37 7.79
CA ARG A 34 -1.81 18.48 6.91
C ARG A 34 -2.90 17.52 7.38
N VAL A 35 -4.00 18.07 7.88
CA VAL A 35 -5.11 17.28 8.40
C VAL A 35 -6.14 17.01 7.31
N LEU A 36 -6.45 15.74 7.10
CA LEU A 36 -7.55 15.27 6.24
C LEU A 36 -8.64 14.64 7.10
N LYS A 37 -9.90 14.81 6.69
CA LYS A 37 -11.06 14.16 7.29
C LYS A 37 -11.69 13.26 6.26
N MET A 38 -12.02 12.02 6.64
CA MET A 38 -12.76 11.08 5.81
C MET A 38 -13.55 10.13 6.69
N SER A 39 -14.49 9.39 6.11
CA SER A 39 -15.19 8.36 6.89
C SER A 39 -14.28 7.16 7.18
N PRO A 40 -14.55 6.35 8.21
CA PRO A 40 -13.84 5.09 8.45
C PRO A 40 -13.82 4.19 7.20
N GLU A 41 -14.96 4.07 6.51
CA GLU A 41 -15.10 3.25 5.30
C GLU A 41 -14.20 3.74 4.16
N GLN A 42 -14.14 5.06 3.95
CA GLN A 42 -13.23 5.67 2.96
C GLN A 42 -11.76 5.41 3.31
N HIS A 43 -11.42 5.50 4.61
CA HIS A 43 -10.08 5.19 5.10
C HIS A 43 -9.74 3.73 4.82
N ASP A 44 -10.62 2.80 5.21
CA ASP A 44 -10.36 1.37 5.13
C ASP A 44 -10.24 0.91 3.67
N ALA A 45 -11.09 1.41 2.77
CA ALA A 45 -10.99 1.13 1.33
C ALA A 45 -9.68 1.68 0.72
N ALA A 46 -9.32 2.93 1.03
CA ALA A 46 -8.10 3.53 0.51
C ALA A 46 -6.84 2.81 1.02
N PHE A 47 -6.76 2.55 2.34
CA PHE A 47 -5.59 1.91 2.94
C PHE A 47 -5.49 0.42 2.62
N ALA A 48 -6.60 -0.26 2.36
CA ALA A 48 -6.57 -1.60 1.79
C ALA A 48 -5.78 -1.64 0.47
N ALA A 49 -6.00 -0.66 -0.41
CA ALA A 49 -5.35 -0.60 -1.72
C ALA A 49 -3.88 -0.17 -1.66
N VAL A 50 -3.57 0.92 -0.92
CA VAL A 50 -2.25 1.59 -1.00
C VAL A 50 -1.29 1.23 0.14
N SER A 51 -1.75 0.48 1.14
CA SER A 51 -0.95 0.08 2.29
C SER A 51 -1.04 -1.42 2.56
N HIS A 52 -2.25 -1.95 2.83
CA HIS A 52 -2.40 -3.33 3.30
C HIS A 52 -2.10 -4.35 2.19
N LEU A 53 -2.59 -4.13 0.97
CA LEU A 53 -2.30 -5.00 -0.17
C LEU A 53 -0.81 -5.04 -0.52
N PRO A 54 -0.07 -3.93 -0.62
CA PRO A 54 1.38 -3.97 -0.81
C PRO A 54 2.12 -4.83 0.22
N HIS A 55 1.76 -4.73 1.51
CA HIS A 55 2.36 -5.56 2.55
C HIS A 55 1.99 -7.04 2.40
N LEU A 56 0.72 -7.34 2.09
CA LEU A 56 0.28 -8.71 1.82
C LEU A 56 1.09 -9.34 0.69
N ILE A 57 1.30 -8.61 -0.41
CA ILE A 57 2.08 -9.07 -1.56
C ILE A 57 3.54 -9.29 -1.18
N ALA A 58 4.14 -8.35 -0.44
CA ALA A 58 5.53 -8.48 0.00
C ALA A 58 5.74 -9.69 0.93
N PHE A 59 4.84 -9.94 1.88
CA PHE A 59 4.88 -11.14 2.71
C PHE A 59 4.69 -12.42 1.90
N ALA A 60 3.73 -12.42 0.95
CA ALA A 60 3.48 -13.57 0.10
C ALA A 60 4.68 -13.89 -0.80
N LEU A 61 5.31 -12.88 -1.40
CA LEU A 61 6.51 -13.05 -2.23
C LEU A 61 7.68 -13.64 -1.43
N MET A 62 7.95 -13.09 -0.24
CA MET A 62 9.02 -13.59 0.63
C MET A 62 8.78 -15.06 1.01
N ASN A 63 7.56 -15.41 1.41
CA ASN A 63 7.20 -16.78 1.74
C ASN A 63 7.30 -17.72 0.52
N ALA A 64 6.81 -17.26 -0.64
CA ALA A 64 6.85 -18.06 -1.87
C ALA A 64 8.28 -18.39 -2.32
N ILE A 65 9.22 -17.45 -2.15
CA ILE A 65 10.62 -17.71 -2.52
C ILE A 65 11.30 -18.57 -1.45
N SER A 66 11.16 -18.23 -0.16
CA SER A 66 11.86 -18.92 0.92
C SER A 66 11.42 -20.38 1.11
N SER A 67 10.20 -20.72 0.70
CA SER A 67 9.67 -22.09 0.76
C SER A 67 10.17 -23.02 -0.36
N GLN A 68 10.85 -22.47 -1.40
CA GLN A 68 11.40 -23.29 -2.48
C GLN A 68 12.68 -24.01 -2.05
N PRO A 69 12.98 -25.18 -2.60
CA PRO A 69 14.22 -25.91 -2.28
C PRO A 69 15.48 -25.07 -2.49
N GLN A 70 15.49 -24.21 -3.53
CA GLN A 70 16.61 -23.32 -3.88
C GLN A 70 16.41 -21.90 -3.31
N GLY A 71 15.46 -21.67 -2.42
CA GLY A 71 15.08 -20.34 -1.94
C GLY A 71 16.26 -19.52 -1.36
N LYS A 72 17.18 -20.17 -0.65
CA LYS A 72 18.38 -19.50 -0.12
C LYS A 72 19.31 -19.03 -1.24
N ASP A 73 19.48 -19.84 -2.28
CA ASP A 73 20.33 -19.49 -3.42
C ASP A 73 19.73 -18.33 -4.20
N TYR A 74 18.41 -18.36 -4.43
CA TYR A 74 17.71 -17.23 -5.07
C TYR A 74 17.82 -15.94 -4.29
N LEU A 75 17.67 -15.98 -2.96
CA LEU A 75 17.83 -14.81 -2.12
C LEU A 75 19.27 -14.26 -2.11
N SER A 76 20.29 -15.12 -2.25
CA SER A 76 21.68 -14.69 -2.35
C SER A 76 21.98 -13.90 -3.63
N LEU A 77 21.19 -14.08 -4.68
CA LEU A 77 21.31 -13.39 -5.96
C LEU A 77 20.43 -12.13 -6.05
N ALA A 78 19.67 -11.83 -5.00
CA ALA A 78 18.72 -10.73 -4.99
C ALA A 78 19.41 -9.37 -5.05
N GLY A 79 18.93 -8.52 -5.97
CA GLY A 79 19.45 -7.18 -6.20
C GLY A 79 18.65 -6.07 -5.50
N PRO A 80 19.02 -4.80 -5.76
CA PRO A 80 18.38 -3.63 -5.13
C PRO A 80 16.87 -3.55 -5.33
N GLY A 81 16.36 -3.88 -6.52
CA GLY A 81 14.92 -3.86 -6.80
C GLY A 81 14.13 -4.83 -5.89
N PHE A 82 14.65 -6.03 -5.69
CA PHE A 82 14.05 -7.00 -4.77
C PHE A 82 14.05 -6.49 -3.33
N ARG A 83 15.20 -5.97 -2.88
CA ARG A 83 15.35 -5.39 -1.54
C ARG A 83 14.34 -4.26 -1.29
N ASP A 84 14.22 -3.34 -2.25
CA ASP A 84 13.36 -2.18 -2.08
C ASP A 84 11.87 -2.57 -2.09
N PHE A 85 11.48 -3.50 -2.95
CA PHE A 85 10.12 -4.04 -3.02
C PHE A 85 9.74 -4.81 -1.74
N THR A 86 10.65 -5.66 -1.23
CA THR A 86 10.39 -6.53 -0.08
C THR A 86 10.70 -5.89 1.28
N ARG A 87 11.24 -4.67 1.30
CA ARG A 87 11.60 -3.95 2.54
C ARG A 87 10.47 -3.91 3.56
N ILE A 88 9.25 -3.75 3.10
CA ILE A 88 8.05 -3.67 3.95
C ILE A 88 7.65 -5.03 4.56
N ALA A 89 8.17 -6.14 4.05
CA ALA A 89 7.94 -7.47 4.63
C ALA A 89 8.69 -7.70 5.96
N ALA A 90 9.52 -6.77 6.40
CA ALA A 90 10.17 -6.80 7.72
C ALA A 90 9.30 -6.21 8.85
N GLY A 91 8.03 -5.93 8.60
CA GLY A 91 7.10 -5.38 9.58
C GLY A 91 6.78 -6.37 10.72
N ASP A 92 6.32 -5.83 11.86
CA ASP A 92 5.94 -6.63 13.01
C ASP A 92 4.75 -7.56 12.68
N PRO A 93 4.87 -8.88 12.91
CA PRO A 93 3.86 -9.84 12.48
C PRO A 93 2.53 -9.71 13.24
N LYS A 94 2.54 -9.28 14.50
CA LYS A 94 1.31 -9.11 15.29
C LYS A 94 0.53 -7.90 14.81
N ILE A 95 1.23 -6.78 14.58
CA ILE A 95 0.62 -5.56 14.06
C ILE A 95 -0.02 -5.82 12.69
N TRP A 96 0.71 -6.45 11.77
CA TRP A 96 0.21 -6.71 10.42
C TRP A 96 -0.91 -7.75 10.39
N ARG A 97 -0.86 -8.78 11.25
CA ARG A 97 -1.99 -9.69 11.44
C ARG A 97 -3.25 -8.91 11.83
N ASP A 98 -3.15 -8.04 12.83
CA ASP A 98 -4.31 -7.32 13.35
C ASP A 98 -4.87 -6.34 12.32
N ILE A 99 -4.01 -5.62 11.59
CA ILE A 99 -4.41 -4.73 10.49
C ILE A 99 -5.16 -5.52 9.41
N MET A 100 -4.58 -6.63 8.93
CA MET A 100 -5.17 -7.43 7.84
C MET A 100 -6.48 -8.09 8.23
N VAL A 101 -6.60 -8.56 9.46
CA VAL A 101 -7.82 -9.20 9.96
C VAL A 101 -8.92 -8.16 10.21
N SER A 102 -8.56 -6.99 10.74
CA SER A 102 -9.53 -5.92 11.02
C SER A 102 -10.11 -5.33 9.73
N ASN A 103 -9.32 -5.18 8.68
CA ASN A 103 -9.75 -4.65 7.38
C ASN A 103 -9.88 -5.74 6.30
N ARG A 104 -10.31 -6.96 6.70
CA ARG A 104 -10.28 -8.14 5.82
C ARG A 104 -11.14 -8.01 4.56
N GLU A 105 -12.32 -7.38 4.68
CA GLU A 105 -13.27 -7.31 3.56
C GLU A 105 -12.72 -6.46 2.41
N GLU A 106 -12.26 -5.25 2.72
CA GLU A 106 -11.64 -4.35 1.75
C GLU A 106 -10.32 -4.92 1.21
N LEU A 107 -9.48 -5.47 2.09
CA LEU A 107 -8.22 -6.08 1.67
C LEU A 107 -8.44 -7.26 0.71
N LEU A 108 -9.40 -8.14 0.97
CA LEU A 108 -9.71 -9.26 0.09
C LEU A 108 -10.31 -8.79 -1.24
N ALA A 109 -11.10 -7.71 -1.25
CA ALA A 109 -11.60 -7.11 -2.47
C ALA A 109 -10.43 -6.59 -3.34
N GLN A 110 -9.49 -5.85 -2.77
CA GLN A 110 -8.29 -5.38 -3.47
C GLN A 110 -7.39 -6.54 -3.93
N SER A 111 -7.23 -7.56 -3.11
CA SER A 111 -6.47 -8.77 -3.47
C SER A 111 -7.05 -9.46 -4.71
N LYS A 112 -8.37 -9.57 -4.83
CA LYS A 112 -9.03 -10.14 -6.01
C LYS A 112 -8.79 -9.31 -7.28
N VAL A 113 -8.75 -7.99 -7.18
CA VAL A 113 -8.40 -7.11 -8.31
C VAL A 113 -6.96 -7.37 -8.75
N PHE A 114 -6.03 -7.38 -7.79
CA PHE A 114 -4.63 -7.68 -8.06
C PHE A 114 -4.42 -9.05 -8.72
N GLN A 115 -5.05 -10.10 -8.18
CA GLN A 115 -4.95 -11.46 -8.73
C GLN A 115 -5.42 -11.52 -10.17
N ARG A 116 -6.55 -10.87 -10.51
CA ARG A 116 -7.05 -10.83 -11.90
C ARG A 116 -6.07 -10.13 -12.84
N THR A 117 -5.47 -9.02 -12.39
CA THR A 117 -4.47 -8.31 -13.19
C THR A 117 -3.22 -9.17 -13.39
N LEU A 118 -2.75 -9.84 -12.35
CA LEU A 118 -1.61 -10.75 -12.43
C LEU A 118 -1.89 -11.91 -13.41
N GLN A 119 -3.06 -12.55 -13.31
CA GLN A 119 -3.47 -13.61 -14.23
C GLN A 119 -3.54 -13.13 -15.69
N ALA A 120 -4.01 -11.91 -15.93
CA ALA A 120 -4.01 -11.35 -17.28
C ALA A 120 -2.59 -11.21 -17.85
N MET A 121 -1.65 -10.74 -17.04
CA MET A 121 -0.24 -10.64 -17.44
C MET A 121 0.39 -12.03 -17.67
N GLU A 122 0.09 -13.00 -16.81
CA GLU A 122 0.55 -14.39 -16.97
C GLU A 122 0.04 -15.02 -18.27
N LEU A 123 -1.21 -14.74 -18.65
CA LEU A 123 -1.77 -15.19 -19.93
C LEU A 123 -1.06 -14.55 -21.14
N MET A 124 -0.72 -13.28 -21.06
CA MET A 124 0.06 -12.60 -22.11
C MET A 124 1.46 -13.19 -22.24
N ILE A 125 2.13 -13.47 -21.12
CA ILE A 125 3.43 -14.12 -21.10
C ILE A 125 3.34 -15.53 -21.71
N SER A 126 2.38 -16.34 -21.27
CA SER A 126 2.23 -17.73 -21.72
C SER A 126 1.85 -17.85 -23.19
N SER A 127 1.09 -16.90 -23.73
CA SER A 127 0.72 -16.84 -25.14
C SER A 127 1.76 -16.15 -26.04
N GLY A 128 2.85 -15.62 -25.47
CA GLY A 128 3.85 -14.87 -26.21
C GLY A 128 3.35 -13.54 -26.77
N ASN A 129 2.25 -13.00 -26.24
CA ASN A 129 1.68 -11.72 -26.68
C ASN A 129 2.46 -10.54 -26.08
N GLY A 130 3.66 -10.28 -26.63
CA GLY A 130 4.56 -9.23 -26.16
C GLY A 130 3.96 -7.83 -26.25
N ASP A 131 3.26 -7.51 -27.34
CA ASP A 131 2.69 -6.18 -27.56
C ASP A 131 1.63 -5.82 -26.49
N ALA A 132 0.75 -6.76 -26.16
CA ALA A 132 -0.26 -6.56 -25.13
C ALA A 132 0.39 -6.42 -23.73
N LEU A 133 1.43 -7.22 -23.45
CA LEU A 133 2.18 -7.13 -22.21
C LEU A 133 2.91 -5.79 -22.09
N GLU A 134 3.57 -5.33 -23.14
CA GLU A 134 4.24 -4.03 -23.21
C GLU A 134 3.25 -2.89 -22.93
N GLY A 135 2.06 -2.91 -23.51
CA GLY A 135 1.02 -1.92 -23.27
C GLY A 135 0.61 -1.82 -21.79
N LEU A 136 0.46 -2.95 -21.09
CA LEU A 136 0.18 -2.94 -19.64
C LEU A 136 1.35 -2.42 -18.81
N ILE A 137 2.57 -2.77 -19.17
CA ILE A 137 3.78 -2.27 -18.51
C ILE A 137 3.91 -0.76 -18.73
N GLU A 138 3.68 -0.28 -19.94
CA GLU A 138 3.71 1.16 -20.26
C GLU A 138 2.68 1.93 -19.44
N GLN A 139 1.44 1.43 -19.35
CA GLN A 139 0.40 2.03 -18.53
C GLN A 139 0.83 2.15 -17.05
N ALA A 140 1.39 1.10 -16.48
CA ALA A 140 1.88 1.09 -15.11
C ALA A 140 3.05 2.07 -14.92
N SER A 141 4.00 2.09 -15.87
CA SER A 141 5.15 2.97 -15.90
C SER A 141 4.72 4.44 -15.94
N ASN A 142 3.80 4.78 -16.82
CA ASN A 142 3.26 6.14 -16.94
C ASN A 142 2.51 6.57 -15.67
N THR A 143 1.70 5.68 -15.10
CA THR A 143 1.00 5.93 -13.83
C THR A 143 2.01 6.20 -12.72
N ARG A 144 3.08 5.39 -12.61
CA ARG A 144 4.11 5.56 -11.59
C ARG A 144 4.93 6.84 -11.80
N ALA A 145 5.27 7.17 -13.03
CA ALA A 145 6.04 8.38 -13.37
C ALA A 145 5.27 9.67 -13.03
N ASN A 146 3.97 9.67 -13.24
CA ASN A 146 3.10 10.82 -12.95
C ASN A 146 2.63 10.88 -11.49
N TRP A 147 2.82 9.80 -10.72
CA TRP A 147 2.46 9.78 -9.30
C TRP A 147 3.53 10.45 -8.46
N THR A 148 3.09 11.42 -7.67
CA THR A 148 3.90 12.02 -6.62
C THR A 148 3.23 11.78 -5.27
N MET A 149 4.02 11.41 -4.27
CA MET A 149 3.52 11.40 -2.90
C MET A 149 3.03 12.82 -2.58
N ALA A 150 1.82 12.92 -1.99
CA ALA A 150 1.21 14.21 -1.64
C ALA A 150 2.23 15.08 -0.90
N SER A 151 2.93 15.91 -1.66
CA SER A 151 4.10 16.63 -1.20
C SER A 151 3.73 17.89 -0.43
N LYS A 152 4.64 18.30 0.38
CA LYS A 152 4.74 19.61 0.99
C LYS A 152 4.60 20.68 -0.11
N HIS A 153 3.45 21.33 -0.21
CA HIS A 153 3.48 22.65 -0.81
C HIS A 153 4.14 23.57 0.21
N HIS A 154 5.43 23.80 0.04
CA HIS A 154 6.06 24.99 0.55
C HIS A 154 5.45 26.18 -0.21
N LYS A 155 4.64 26.98 0.48
CA LYS A 155 4.53 28.42 0.25
C LYS A 155 5.02 29.12 1.48
#